data_e4b634bff13d8941c243e8b39843c760
#
_entry.id   e4b634bff13d8941c243e8b39843c760
#
_cell.length_a   1.000
_cell.length_b   1.000
_cell.length_c   1.000
_cell.angle_alpha   90.00
_cell.angle_beta   90.00
_cell.angle_gamma   90.00
#
_symmetry.space_group_name_H-M   'P 1'
#
loop_
_entity.id
_entity.type
_entity.pdbx_description
1 polymer ?
#
loop_
_entity_poly.entity_id
_entity_poly.type
_entity_poly.pdbx_seq_one_letter_code
_entity_poly.pdbx_strand_id
1 'polypeptide(L)'
;MEPFTCCKLEIFIPETHLKALQKALQDVDAGHIGNYDSCMSYSPVTGCWRPLKGSSPFIGTCGSISAEPELKAEVTCRTERLKETLAAIK
;
A
#
# COMPACT_ATOMS: atom_id res chain seq x y z
N MET A 1 -6.68 -6.06 -29.09
CA MET A 1 -6.10 -6.46 -27.82
C MET A 1 -6.71 -5.64 -26.70
N GLU A 2 -7.20 -6.30 -25.67
CA GLU A 2 -7.73 -5.61 -24.51
C GLU A 2 -6.64 -4.77 -23.83
N PRO A 3 -6.95 -3.57 -23.37
CA PRO A 3 -6.05 -2.88 -22.48
C PRO A 3 -5.90 -3.66 -21.17
N PHE A 4 -4.95 -3.28 -20.36
CA PHE A 4 -4.74 -3.94 -19.08
C PHE A 4 -6.01 -3.92 -18.24
N THR A 5 -6.55 -5.10 -17.91
CA THR A 5 -7.75 -5.23 -17.10
C THR A 5 -7.42 -5.21 -15.60
N CYS A 6 -6.16 -5.46 -15.26
CA CYS A 6 -5.68 -5.45 -13.89
C CYS A 6 -4.43 -4.61 -13.77
N CYS A 7 -4.23 -4.04 -12.62
CA CYS A 7 -3.00 -3.33 -12.26
C CYS A 7 -2.48 -3.84 -10.92
N LYS A 8 -1.20 -3.63 -10.69
CA LYS A 8 -0.55 -4.02 -9.47
C LYS A 8 -0.31 -2.78 -8.62
N LEU A 9 -0.74 -2.84 -7.38
CA LEU A 9 -0.48 -1.77 -6.42
C LEU A 9 0.66 -2.19 -5.51
N GLU A 10 1.59 -1.28 -5.28
CA GLU A 10 2.65 -1.44 -4.30
C GLU A 10 2.40 -0.43 -3.19
N ILE A 11 2.29 -0.92 -1.97
CA ILE A 11 1.90 -0.10 -0.84
C ILE A 11 2.93 -0.26 0.26
N PHE A 12 3.53 0.85 0.69
CA PHE A 12 4.51 0.84 1.78
C PHE A 12 3.83 1.28 3.06
N ILE A 13 3.87 0.43 4.09
CA ILE A 13 3.18 0.70 5.34
C ILE A 13 4.02 0.22 6.52
N PRO A 14 3.83 0.81 7.71
CA PRO A 14 4.35 0.22 8.93
C PRO A 14 3.74 -1.17 9.15
N GLU A 15 4.52 -2.08 9.73
CA GLU A 15 4.08 -3.44 10.00
C GLU A 15 2.78 -3.48 10.82
N THR A 16 2.61 -2.53 11.72
CA THR A 16 1.44 -2.46 12.60
C THR A 16 0.14 -2.19 11.86
N HIS A 17 0.20 -1.72 10.61
CA HIS A 17 -0.98 -1.38 9.81
C HIS A 17 -1.38 -2.47 8.82
N LEU A 18 -0.68 -3.62 8.82
CA LEU A 18 -0.93 -4.66 7.82
C LEU A 18 -2.36 -5.19 7.86
N LYS A 19 -2.87 -5.49 9.04
CA LYS A 19 -4.23 -6.03 9.16
C LYS A 19 -5.29 -5.04 8.71
N ALA A 20 -5.10 -3.76 9.03
CA ALA A 20 -6.02 -2.72 8.59
C ALA A 20 -6.01 -2.59 7.07
N LEU A 21 -4.82 -2.69 6.46
CA LEU A 21 -4.70 -2.66 5.01
C LEU A 21 -5.41 -3.86 4.37
N GLN A 22 -5.21 -5.07 4.92
CA GLN A 22 -5.87 -6.27 4.41
C GLN A 22 -7.39 -6.11 4.42
N LYS A 23 -7.93 -5.59 5.50
CA LYS A 23 -9.38 -5.39 5.61
C LYS A 23 -9.88 -4.33 4.62
N ALA A 24 -9.17 -3.22 4.49
CA ALA A 24 -9.55 -2.16 3.56
C ALA A 24 -9.58 -2.67 2.12
N LEU A 25 -8.57 -3.46 1.73
CA LEU A 25 -8.51 -4.03 0.40
C LEU A 25 -9.60 -5.08 0.17
N GLN A 26 -9.87 -5.90 1.18
CA GLN A 26 -10.93 -6.89 1.10
C GLN A 26 -12.30 -6.22 0.91
N ASP A 27 -12.55 -5.12 1.61
CA ASP A 27 -13.83 -4.41 1.55
C ASP A 27 -14.13 -3.86 0.15
N VAL A 28 -13.11 -3.60 -0.65
CA VAL A 28 -13.26 -3.14 -2.04
C VAL A 28 -12.95 -4.23 -3.06
N ASP A 29 -12.83 -5.47 -2.60
CA ASP A 29 -12.57 -6.64 -3.43
C ASP A 29 -11.27 -6.54 -4.24
N ALA A 30 -10.26 -5.87 -3.72
CA ALA A 30 -8.93 -5.91 -4.30
C ALA A 30 -8.26 -7.23 -3.94
N GLY A 31 -7.40 -7.72 -4.83
CA GLY A 31 -6.72 -8.99 -4.61
C GLY A 31 -7.59 -10.20 -4.90
N HIS A 32 -8.66 -10.03 -5.64
CA HIS A 32 -9.51 -11.14 -6.05
C HIS A 32 -8.93 -11.78 -7.32
N ILE A 33 -8.52 -13.04 -7.20
CA ILE A 33 -7.93 -13.80 -8.31
C ILE A 33 -8.63 -15.15 -8.40
N GLY A 34 -9.40 -15.35 -9.49
CA GLY A 34 -10.15 -16.58 -9.66
C GLY A 34 -11.11 -16.84 -8.49
N ASN A 35 -10.93 -17.96 -7.83
CA ASN A 35 -11.75 -18.36 -6.67
C ASN A 35 -11.13 -17.95 -5.33
N TYR A 36 -10.12 -17.08 -5.35
CA TYR A 36 -9.47 -16.59 -4.14
C TYR A 36 -9.68 -15.08 -4.02
N ASP A 37 -9.97 -14.63 -2.82
CA ASP A 37 -9.96 -13.19 -2.54
C ASP A 37 -8.86 -12.88 -1.53
N SER A 38 -8.69 -11.62 -1.23
CA SER A 38 -7.70 -11.16 -0.24
C SER A 38 -6.27 -11.57 -0.58
N CYS A 39 -5.99 -11.81 -1.86
CA CYS A 39 -4.65 -12.19 -2.29
C CYS A 39 -3.73 -10.99 -2.19
N MET A 40 -2.65 -11.15 -1.44
CA MET A 40 -1.67 -10.11 -1.23
C MET A 40 -0.34 -10.76 -0.87
N SER A 41 0.74 -10.22 -1.40
CA SER A 41 2.07 -10.60 -0.94
C SER A 41 2.70 -9.39 -0.26
N TYR A 42 3.60 -9.64 0.66
CA TYR A 42 4.34 -8.55 1.30
C TYR A 42 5.73 -9.02 1.69
N SER A 43 6.64 -8.06 1.78
CA SER A 43 8.01 -8.31 2.17
C SER A 43 8.51 -7.17 3.05
N PRO A 44 9.46 -7.47 3.96
CA PRO A 44 10.07 -6.40 4.76
C PRO A 44 11.01 -5.57 3.90
N VAL A 45 10.97 -4.27 4.12
CA VAL A 45 11.85 -3.31 3.47
C VAL A 45 12.27 -2.27 4.49
N THR A 46 13.26 -1.46 4.14
CA THR A 46 13.62 -0.29 4.93
C THR A 46 13.11 0.94 4.18
N GLY A 47 12.19 1.67 4.78
CA GLY A 47 11.70 2.93 4.21
C GLY A 47 12.57 4.08 4.69
N CYS A 48 12.92 4.96 3.78
CA CYS A 48 13.70 6.15 4.09
C CYS A 48 12.94 7.39 3.65
N TRP A 49 13.02 8.44 4.44
CA TRP A 49 12.40 9.71 4.08
C TRP A 49 13.15 10.85 4.78
N ARG A 50 12.93 12.05 4.30
CA ARG A 50 13.49 13.24 4.92
C ARG A 50 12.40 14.28 5.08
N PRO A 51 11.94 14.54 6.31
CA PRO A 51 10.94 15.59 6.54
C PRO A 51 11.50 16.95 6.13
N LEU A 52 10.68 17.71 5.40
CA LEU A 52 11.04 19.05 4.96
C LEU A 52 10.36 20.07 5.84
N LYS A 53 10.83 21.31 5.76
CA LYS A 53 10.25 22.44 6.50
C LYS A 53 8.74 22.50 6.23
N GLY A 54 7.94 22.60 7.28
CA GLY A 54 6.49 22.60 7.17
C GLY A 54 5.84 21.25 7.32
N SER A 55 6.62 20.16 7.35
CA SER A 55 6.07 18.84 7.62
C SER A 55 5.83 18.65 9.12
N SER A 56 4.98 17.68 9.44
CA SER A 56 4.75 17.27 10.83
C SER A 56 5.11 15.79 10.95
N PRO A 57 6.40 15.48 11.07
CA PRO A 57 6.83 14.09 11.06
C PRO A 57 6.41 13.33 12.31
N PHE A 58 5.86 12.14 12.11
CA PHE A 58 5.56 11.22 13.20
C PHE A 58 6.85 10.61 13.73
N ILE A 59 7.77 10.25 12.85
CA ILE A 59 9.11 9.77 13.18
C ILE A 59 10.09 10.58 12.36
N GLY A 60 11.15 11.06 13.00
CA GLY A 60 12.22 11.76 12.33
C GLY A 60 12.26 13.24 12.63
N THR A 61 13.25 13.89 12.08
CA THR A 61 13.53 15.31 12.29
C THR A 61 13.64 16.01 10.95
N CYS A 62 13.07 17.20 10.83
CA CYS A 62 13.16 18.00 9.61
C CYS A 62 14.61 18.16 9.15
N GLY A 63 14.83 17.92 7.87
CA GLY A 63 16.16 18.06 7.25
C GLY A 63 17.09 16.88 7.42
N SER A 64 16.70 15.87 8.20
CA SER A 64 17.49 14.65 8.40
C SER A 64 16.80 13.44 7.78
N ILE A 65 17.59 12.55 7.20
CA ILE A 65 17.06 11.31 6.64
C ILE A 65 16.75 10.35 7.77
N SER A 66 15.52 9.86 7.78
CA SER A 66 15.08 8.82 8.69
C SER A 66 14.99 7.50 7.96
N ALA A 67 15.16 6.40 8.67
CA ALA A 67 15.03 5.06 8.11
C ALA A 67 14.34 4.16 9.13
N GLU A 68 13.27 3.50 8.70
CA GLU A 68 12.50 2.63 9.57
C GLU A 68 12.10 1.36 8.85
N PRO A 69 11.91 0.25 9.59
CA PRO A 69 11.36 -0.96 9.00
C PRO A 69 9.93 -0.72 8.53
N GLU A 70 9.65 -1.17 7.32
CA GLU A 70 8.32 -1.12 6.74
C GLU A 70 8.01 -2.42 6.02
N LEU A 71 6.76 -2.60 5.61
CA LEU A 71 6.37 -3.66 4.71
C LEU A 71 6.02 -3.07 3.36
N LYS A 72 6.45 -3.76 2.31
CA LYS A 72 6.01 -3.47 0.95
C LYS A 72 4.96 -4.51 0.60
N ALA A 73 3.71 -4.09 0.50
CA ALA A 73 2.60 -4.98 0.13
C ALA A 73 2.31 -4.84 -1.36
N GLU A 74 2.02 -5.95 -2.00
CA GLU A 74 1.67 -5.98 -3.40
C GLU A 74 0.31 -6.64 -3.56
N VAL A 75 -0.58 -5.99 -4.29
CA VAL A 75 -1.92 -6.48 -4.53
C VAL A 75 -2.35 -6.16 -5.96
N THR A 76 -3.08 -7.08 -6.57
CA THR A 76 -3.65 -6.88 -7.90
C THR A 76 -5.08 -6.39 -7.75
N CYS A 77 -5.45 -5.37 -8.49
CA CYS A 77 -6.82 -4.91 -8.54
C CYS A 77 -7.24 -4.68 -9.99
N ARG A 78 -8.54 -4.70 -10.23
CA ARG A 78 -9.06 -4.37 -11.56
C ARG A 78 -8.84 -2.90 -11.83
N THR A 79 -8.39 -2.58 -13.03
CA THR A 79 -8.13 -1.19 -13.43
C THR A 79 -9.37 -0.32 -13.27
N GLU A 80 -10.54 -0.85 -13.60
CA GLU A 80 -11.82 -0.13 -13.48
C GLU A 80 -12.16 0.21 -12.03
N ARG A 81 -11.58 -0.49 -11.05
CA ARG A 81 -11.83 -0.27 -9.62
C ARG A 81 -10.68 0.43 -8.92
N LEU A 82 -9.70 0.90 -9.68
CA LEU A 82 -8.49 1.52 -9.12
C LEU A 82 -8.83 2.74 -8.25
N LYS A 83 -9.73 3.57 -8.71
CA LYS A 83 -10.11 4.78 -7.98
C LYS A 83 -10.69 4.46 -6.59
N GLU A 84 -11.61 3.49 -6.53
CA GLU A 84 -12.20 3.04 -5.26
C GLU A 84 -11.16 2.44 -4.34
N THR A 85 -10.27 1.64 -4.92
CA THR A 85 -9.23 0.95 -4.16
C THR A 85 -8.26 1.95 -3.56
N LEU A 86 -7.82 2.95 -4.33
CA LEU A 86 -6.93 3.98 -3.82
C LEU A 86 -7.60 4.82 -2.73
N ALA A 87 -8.89 5.07 -2.85
CA ALA A 87 -9.63 5.80 -1.82
C ALA A 87 -9.71 5.00 -0.51
N ALA A 88 -9.82 3.68 -0.59
CA ALA A 88 -9.93 2.82 0.57
C ALA A 88 -8.65 2.75 1.41
N ILE A 89 -7.49 2.93 0.78
CA ILE A 89 -6.19 2.79 1.44
C ILE A 89 -5.57 4.10 1.90
N LYS A 90 -6.25 5.20 1.70
CA LYS A 90 -5.77 6.50 2.17
C LYS A 90 -6.03 6.70 3.65
#